data_3096b5dd62228a11bd8099d6b6901f69
#
_entry.id   3096b5dd62228a11bd8099d6b6901f69
#
_cell.length_a   1.000
_cell.length_b   1.000
_cell.length_c   1.000
_cell.angle_alpha   90.00
_cell.angle_beta   90.00
_cell.angle_gamma   90.00
#
_symmetry.space_group_name_H-M   'P 1'
#
loop_
_entity.id
_entity.type
_entity.pdbx_description
1 polymer ?
#
loop_
_entity_poly.entity_id
_entity_poly.type
_entity_poly.pdbx_seq_one_letter_code
_entity_poly.pdbx_strand_id
1 'polypeptide(L)'
;MREIQADIPIMIHLDNGGFNEMYVEWFDEFTKRAEPFDITGLSYYPFWHGTMEQLEFNMRDMARRYGKKLVVAETSMGFTMEDYRDREGKPLDQLKGMATKPELVEKLNYPMTKEGQASFMKDLMELIADIPGGEGFYYWEPSWIPVPGCGWATEAALAYTGEKGPGGNEWANQTLFDYDGNALPALAVIRDFNR
;
A
#
# COMPACT_ATOMS: atom_id res chain seq x y z
N MET A 1 -4.71 7.74 -24.83
CA MET A 1 -5.23 6.39 -24.47
C MET A 1 -6.60 6.14 -25.07
N ARG A 2 -7.60 6.97 -24.84
CA ARG A 2 -8.98 6.79 -25.39
C ARG A 2 -9.08 6.89 -26.92
N GLU A 3 -8.12 7.50 -27.59
CA GLU A 3 -8.02 7.44 -29.04
C GLU A 3 -7.70 6.05 -29.58
N ILE A 4 -7.07 5.20 -28.73
CA ILE A 4 -6.72 3.82 -29.10
C ILE A 4 -7.83 2.86 -28.63
N GLN A 5 -8.36 3.09 -27.43
CA GLN A 5 -9.45 2.30 -26.82
C GLN A 5 -10.39 3.24 -26.06
N ALA A 6 -11.57 3.48 -26.64
CA ALA A 6 -12.52 4.48 -26.14
C ALA A 6 -13.03 4.19 -24.72
N ASP A 7 -13.22 2.91 -24.39
CA ASP A 7 -13.84 2.46 -23.14
C ASP A 7 -12.84 2.12 -22.04
N ILE A 8 -11.54 2.39 -22.24
CA ILE A 8 -10.54 2.12 -21.21
C ILE A 8 -10.79 3.00 -19.98
N PRO A 9 -10.96 2.43 -18.77
CA PRO A 9 -11.07 3.24 -17.57
C PRO A 9 -9.73 3.89 -17.24
N ILE A 10 -9.77 5.16 -16.84
CA ILE A 10 -8.59 5.93 -16.46
C ILE A 10 -8.66 6.18 -14.96
N MET A 11 -7.63 5.71 -14.24
CA MET A 11 -7.43 5.99 -12.83
C MET A 11 -6.40 7.11 -12.67
N ILE A 12 -6.73 8.09 -11.84
CA ILE A 12 -5.78 9.06 -11.32
C ILE A 12 -5.43 8.65 -9.91
N HIS A 13 -4.16 8.36 -9.69
CA HIS A 13 -3.65 7.83 -8.44
C HIS A 13 -2.80 8.87 -7.73
N LEU A 14 -3.13 9.15 -6.47
CA LEU A 14 -2.35 9.99 -5.57
C LEU A 14 -1.92 9.21 -4.33
N ASP A 15 -0.79 9.63 -3.78
CA ASP A 15 -0.27 9.16 -2.49
C ASP A 15 -1.03 9.79 -1.30
N ASN A 16 -0.71 9.40 -0.06
CA ASN A 16 -1.21 10.02 1.17
C ASN A 16 -2.73 9.97 1.35
N GLY A 17 -3.35 8.82 1.19
CA GLY A 17 -4.79 8.60 1.10
C GLY A 17 -5.65 9.09 2.28
N GLY A 18 -5.08 9.26 3.48
CA GLY A 18 -5.80 9.82 4.63
C GLY A 18 -5.84 11.36 4.70
N PHE A 19 -5.12 12.07 3.82
CA PHE A 19 -4.99 13.53 3.91
C PHE A 19 -5.90 14.25 2.91
N ASN A 20 -7.14 14.45 3.28
CA ASN A 20 -8.20 14.99 2.43
C ASN A 20 -7.88 16.36 1.80
N GLU A 21 -7.28 17.28 2.56
CA GLU A 21 -6.99 18.63 2.06
C GLU A 21 -6.08 18.58 0.82
N MET A 22 -5.06 17.70 0.82
CA MET A 22 -4.16 17.51 -0.32
C MET A 22 -4.92 16.98 -1.55
N TYR A 23 -5.85 16.05 -1.33
CA TYR A 23 -6.67 15.50 -2.41
C TYR A 23 -7.61 16.54 -3.01
N VAL A 24 -8.30 17.32 -2.16
CA VAL A 24 -9.21 18.37 -2.62
C VAL A 24 -8.46 19.43 -3.41
N GLU A 25 -7.34 19.94 -2.88
CA GLU A 25 -6.52 20.94 -3.57
C GLU A 25 -6.06 20.43 -4.96
N TRP A 26 -5.56 19.21 -5.01
CA TRP A 26 -5.05 18.63 -6.24
C TRP A 26 -6.16 18.35 -7.26
N PHE A 27 -7.25 17.69 -6.85
CA PHE A 27 -8.34 17.32 -7.76
C PHE A 27 -9.15 18.52 -8.22
N ASP A 28 -9.32 19.55 -7.40
CA ASP A 28 -9.97 20.80 -7.80
C ASP A 28 -9.20 21.51 -8.93
N GLU A 29 -7.88 21.47 -8.89
CA GLU A 29 -7.05 22.04 -9.95
C GLU A 29 -6.95 21.11 -11.17
N PHE A 30 -6.86 19.82 -10.96
CA PHE A 30 -6.79 18.84 -12.04
C PHE A 30 -8.07 18.83 -12.88
N THR A 31 -9.24 18.80 -12.25
CA THR A 31 -10.53 18.75 -12.95
C THR A 31 -10.84 19.98 -13.79
N LYS A 32 -10.20 21.13 -13.50
CA LYS A 32 -10.29 22.35 -14.32
C LYS A 32 -9.48 22.26 -15.63
N ARG A 33 -8.48 21.40 -15.69
CA ARG A 33 -7.44 21.43 -16.73
C ARG A 33 -7.30 20.14 -17.51
N ALA A 34 -7.85 19.07 -17.02
CA ALA A 34 -7.59 17.72 -17.52
C ALA A 34 -8.79 17.09 -18.19
N GLU A 35 -8.51 16.10 -19.03
CA GLU A 35 -9.50 15.19 -19.60
C GLU A 35 -10.22 14.39 -18.51
N PRO A 36 -11.46 13.97 -18.78
CA PRO A 36 -12.23 13.17 -17.84
C PRO A 36 -11.51 11.87 -17.45
N PHE A 37 -11.59 11.54 -16.17
CA PHE A 37 -11.11 10.29 -15.58
C PHE A 37 -12.27 9.52 -14.95
N ASP A 38 -12.07 8.25 -14.59
CA ASP A 38 -13.13 7.35 -14.14
C ASP A 38 -12.96 6.94 -12.67
N ILE A 39 -11.71 6.84 -12.20
CA ILE A 39 -11.37 6.27 -10.91
C ILE A 39 -10.40 7.18 -10.18
N THR A 40 -10.66 7.45 -8.90
CA THR A 40 -9.70 8.02 -7.97
C THR A 40 -8.97 6.88 -7.28
N GLY A 41 -7.66 6.80 -7.48
CA GLY A 41 -6.77 5.85 -6.81
C GLY A 41 -6.09 6.51 -5.61
N LEU A 42 -5.94 5.78 -4.52
CA LEU A 42 -5.30 6.26 -3.30
C LEU A 42 -4.23 5.25 -2.85
N SER A 43 -3.03 5.72 -2.46
CA SER A 43 -2.15 4.92 -1.63
C SER A 43 -2.53 5.08 -0.17
N TYR A 44 -2.68 3.97 0.54
CA TYR A 44 -2.92 4.01 1.97
C TYR A 44 -2.05 3.01 2.72
N TYR A 45 -1.09 3.54 3.44
CA TYR A 45 -0.23 2.81 4.36
C TYR A 45 -0.44 3.38 5.78
N PRO A 46 -0.94 2.60 6.74
CA PRO A 46 -1.29 3.12 8.07
C PRO A 46 -0.10 3.72 8.82
N PHE A 47 1.12 3.41 8.39
CA PHE A 47 2.35 3.96 8.97
C PHE A 47 2.56 5.45 8.67
N TRP A 48 2.09 5.93 7.49
CA TRP A 48 2.43 7.25 6.96
C TRP A 48 1.23 8.08 6.55
N HIS A 49 0.11 7.45 6.19
CA HIS A 49 -0.99 8.11 5.50
C HIS A 49 -2.21 8.40 6.38
N GLY A 50 -1.98 8.55 7.69
CA GLY A 50 -3.03 8.85 8.65
C GLY A 50 -3.80 7.63 9.15
N THR A 51 -4.88 7.89 9.87
CA THR A 51 -5.71 6.83 10.45
C THR A 51 -6.73 6.27 9.45
N MET A 52 -7.35 5.13 9.79
CA MET A 52 -8.43 4.53 9.00
C MET A 52 -9.65 5.47 8.88
N GLU A 53 -9.96 6.21 9.95
CA GLU A 53 -11.04 7.20 9.96
C GLU A 53 -10.73 8.39 9.04
N GLN A 54 -9.46 8.78 8.95
CA GLN A 54 -9.04 9.83 8.00
C GLN A 54 -9.15 9.33 6.55
N LEU A 55 -8.76 8.08 6.28
CA LEU A 55 -8.98 7.46 4.97
C LEU A 55 -10.47 7.42 4.62
N GLU A 56 -11.31 6.96 5.55
CA GLU A 56 -12.76 6.92 5.37
C GLU A 56 -13.32 8.30 5.02
N PHE A 57 -12.95 9.30 5.81
CA PHE A 57 -13.38 10.68 5.55
C PHE A 57 -12.97 11.15 4.15
N ASN A 58 -11.71 10.94 3.77
CA ASN A 58 -11.22 11.34 2.46
C ASN A 58 -11.97 10.62 1.33
N MET A 59 -12.10 9.30 1.41
CA MET A 59 -12.79 8.53 0.37
C MET A 59 -14.25 8.95 0.21
N ARG A 60 -14.99 9.16 1.32
CA ARG A 60 -16.38 9.63 1.26
C ARG A 60 -16.48 11.03 0.67
N ASP A 61 -15.57 11.92 1.01
CA ASP A 61 -15.55 13.29 0.46
C ASP A 61 -15.21 13.30 -1.03
N MET A 62 -14.23 12.49 -1.47
CA MET A 62 -13.88 12.33 -2.88
C MET A 62 -15.05 11.76 -3.70
N ALA A 63 -15.74 10.73 -3.19
CA ALA A 63 -16.93 10.18 -3.82
C ALA A 63 -18.00 11.26 -4.02
N ARG A 64 -18.27 12.05 -2.97
CA ARG A 64 -19.28 13.10 -2.98
C ARG A 64 -18.92 14.26 -3.93
N ARG A 65 -17.66 14.69 -3.93
CA ARG A 65 -17.20 15.86 -4.72
C ARG A 65 -17.11 15.56 -6.21
N TYR A 66 -16.50 14.44 -6.55
CA TYR A 66 -16.14 14.17 -7.93
C TYR A 66 -16.99 13.06 -8.58
N GLY A 67 -17.77 12.29 -7.82
CA GLY A 67 -18.67 11.28 -8.34
C GLY A 67 -17.94 10.15 -9.08
N LYS A 68 -16.69 9.86 -8.69
CA LYS A 68 -15.86 8.84 -9.31
C LYS A 68 -15.82 7.58 -8.47
N LYS A 69 -15.48 6.46 -9.12
CA LYS A 69 -15.12 5.22 -8.44
C LYS A 69 -13.86 5.43 -7.61
N LEU A 70 -13.71 4.65 -6.56
CA LEU A 70 -12.59 4.75 -5.62
C LEU A 70 -11.89 3.41 -5.51
N VAL A 71 -10.58 3.41 -5.58
CA VAL A 71 -9.73 2.24 -5.40
C VAL A 71 -8.57 2.60 -4.48
N VAL A 72 -8.34 1.81 -3.45
CA VAL A 72 -7.08 1.88 -2.73
C VAL A 72 -6.02 1.20 -3.59
N ALA A 73 -5.31 1.99 -4.39
CA ALA A 73 -4.40 1.52 -5.43
C ALA A 73 -3.09 0.93 -4.88
N GLU A 74 -2.76 1.29 -3.64
CA GLU A 74 -1.64 0.70 -2.91
C GLU A 74 -1.97 0.62 -1.43
N THR A 75 -1.70 -0.53 -0.82
CA THR A 75 -1.74 -0.72 0.63
C THR A 75 -0.88 -1.90 1.05
N SER A 76 -0.33 -1.84 2.24
CA SER A 76 0.23 -2.98 2.94
C SER A 76 0.20 -2.76 4.45
N MET A 77 0.40 -3.85 5.20
CA MET A 77 0.54 -3.84 6.65
C MET A 77 1.57 -4.88 7.06
N GLY A 78 2.42 -4.54 8.01
CA GLY A 78 3.41 -5.46 8.51
C GLY A 78 2.81 -6.60 9.36
N PHE A 79 3.42 -7.77 9.27
CA PHE A 79 3.04 -8.96 10.06
C PHE A 79 4.01 -9.26 11.20
N THR A 80 5.14 -8.55 11.28
CA THR A 80 6.18 -8.75 12.30
C THR A 80 7.12 -7.56 12.39
N MET A 81 7.73 -7.39 13.54
CA MET A 81 8.88 -6.49 13.75
C MET A 81 10.23 -7.22 13.67
N GLU A 82 10.22 -8.53 13.49
CA GLU A 82 11.45 -9.29 13.25
C GLU A 82 12.05 -8.91 11.89
N ASP A 83 13.33 -8.54 11.88
CA ASP A 83 14.05 -8.26 10.65
C ASP A 83 14.57 -9.57 10.02
N TYR A 84 14.23 -9.85 8.77
CA TYR A 84 14.66 -11.07 8.10
C TYR A 84 16.18 -11.21 8.01
N ARG A 85 16.94 -10.12 8.09
CA ARG A 85 18.40 -10.11 8.08
C ARG A 85 18.99 -10.83 9.29
N ASP A 86 18.30 -10.79 10.42
CA ASP A 86 18.74 -11.48 11.63
C ASP A 86 18.74 -13.01 11.44
N ARG A 87 17.86 -13.52 10.58
CA ARG A 87 17.81 -14.94 10.20
C ARG A 87 18.92 -15.35 9.25
N GLU A 88 19.36 -14.43 8.39
CA GLU A 88 20.39 -14.73 7.40
C GLU A 88 21.83 -14.67 7.94
N GLY A 89 22.01 -14.18 9.17
CA GLY A 89 23.33 -14.04 9.78
C GLY A 89 24.26 -13.08 9.04
N LYS A 90 23.70 -12.20 8.19
CA LYS A 90 24.48 -11.22 7.44
C LYS A 90 24.64 -9.92 8.24
N PRO A 91 25.75 -9.20 8.06
CA PRO A 91 25.94 -7.89 8.67
C PRO A 91 24.81 -6.93 8.31
N LEU A 92 24.27 -6.19 9.29
CA LEU A 92 23.16 -5.25 9.14
C LEU A 92 23.43 -4.11 8.15
N ASP A 93 24.69 -3.80 7.89
CA ASP A 93 25.14 -2.78 6.94
C ASP A 93 25.13 -3.23 5.46
N GLN A 94 24.93 -4.52 5.22
CA GLN A 94 24.94 -5.10 3.87
C GLN A 94 23.56 -5.26 3.24
N LEU A 95 22.48 -5.09 4.01
CA LEU A 95 21.11 -5.27 3.52
C LEU A 95 20.23 -4.15 4.05
N LYS A 96 19.34 -3.65 3.22
CA LYS A 96 18.22 -2.83 3.70
C LYS A 96 17.23 -3.74 4.43
N GLY A 97 16.86 -3.34 5.64
CA GLY A 97 15.93 -4.05 6.49
C GLY A 97 14.47 -3.64 6.24
N MET A 98 13.66 -3.77 7.27
CA MET A 98 12.24 -3.45 7.23
C MET A 98 11.96 -1.99 6.83
N ALA A 99 10.95 -1.77 5.98
CA ALA A 99 10.41 -0.44 5.74
C ALA A 99 9.71 0.12 7.00
N THR A 100 9.07 -0.75 7.78
CA THR A 100 8.42 -0.36 9.03
C THR A 100 9.42 -0.18 10.15
N LYS A 101 9.49 1.01 10.69
CA LYS A 101 10.37 1.37 11.80
C LYS A 101 9.62 1.41 13.13
N PRO A 102 10.29 1.17 14.28
CA PRO A 102 9.63 1.15 15.59
C PRO A 102 8.80 2.40 15.88
N GLU A 103 9.30 3.57 15.55
CA GLU A 103 8.62 4.85 15.77
C GLU A 103 7.33 5.04 14.94
N LEU A 104 7.16 4.26 13.88
CA LEU A 104 5.94 4.25 13.07
C LEU A 104 4.87 3.34 13.67
N VAL A 105 5.30 2.28 14.35
CA VAL A 105 4.39 1.28 14.95
C VAL A 105 3.60 1.86 16.11
N GLU A 106 4.17 2.78 16.87
CA GLU A 106 3.49 3.44 18.00
C GLU A 106 2.21 4.19 17.58
N LYS A 107 2.08 4.52 16.31
CA LYS A 107 0.93 5.26 15.75
C LYS A 107 -0.17 4.34 15.23
N LEU A 108 0.07 3.03 15.20
CA LEU A 108 -0.86 2.07 14.60
C LEU A 108 -1.91 1.61 15.61
N ASN A 109 -3.13 1.45 15.12
CA ASN A 109 -4.23 0.81 15.87
C ASN A 109 -4.19 -0.72 15.74
N TYR A 110 -3.27 -1.27 14.96
CA TYR A 110 -3.11 -2.70 14.70
C TYR A 110 -1.74 -3.16 15.17
N PRO A 111 -1.64 -4.25 15.95
CA PRO A 111 -0.34 -4.79 16.35
C PRO A 111 0.41 -5.32 15.13
N MET A 112 1.74 -5.22 15.16
CA MET A 112 2.63 -5.77 14.13
C MET A 112 2.76 -7.29 14.30
N THR A 113 1.67 -7.99 14.04
CA THR A 113 1.54 -9.46 14.11
C THR A 113 0.75 -9.98 12.91
N LYS A 114 0.81 -11.29 12.67
CA LYS A 114 0.03 -11.96 11.62
C LYS A 114 -1.47 -11.69 11.75
N GLU A 115 -1.97 -11.67 12.99
CA GLU A 115 -3.37 -11.38 13.31
C GLU A 115 -3.70 -9.90 13.14
N GLY A 116 -2.76 -9.01 13.50
CA GLY A 116 -2.92 -7.57 13.31
C GLY A 116 -3.00 -7.19 11.83
N GLN A 117 -2.15 -7.80 10.99
CA GLN A 117 -2.23 -7.65 9.53
C GLN A 117 -3.60 -8.14 9.00
N ALA A 118 -4.07 -9.29 9.46
CA ALA A 118 -5.36 -9.84 9.06
C ALA A 118 -6.53 -8.92 9.48
N SER A 119 -6.48 -8.37 10.69
CA SER A 119 -7.49 -7.43 11.21
C SER A 119 -7.51 -6.14 10.38
N PHE A 120 -6.34 -5.57 10.09
CA PHE A 120 -6.22 -4.40 9.23
C PHE A 120 -6.85 -4.65 7.85
N MET A 121 -6.54 -5.77 7.22
CA MET A 121 -7.10 -6.11 5.91
C MET A 121 -8.61 -6.26 5.94
N LYS A 122 -9.15 -6.88 7.00
CA LYS A 122 -10.58 -7.02 7.18
C LYS A 122 -11.26 -5.65 7.26
N ASP A 123 -10.79 -4.80 8.16
CA ASP A 123 -11.37 -3.48 8.40
C ASP A 123 -11.26 -2.58 7.16
N LEU A 124 -10.13 -2.62 6.44
CA LEU A 124 -9.96 -1.89 5.18
C LEU A 124 -10.96 -2.34 4.11
N MET A 125 -11.16 -3.64 3.95
CA MET A 125 -12.10 -4.17 2.96
C MET A 125 -13.55 -3.82 3.31
N GLU A 126 -13.92 -3.91 4.60
CA GLU A 126 -15.24 -3.50 5.09
C GLU A 126 -15.48 -2.00 4.86
N LEU A 127 -14.49 -1.17 5.16
CA LEU A 127 -14.54 0.28 4.90
C LEU A 127 -14.77 0.56 3.41
N ILE A 128 -13.96 -0.01 2.52
CA ILE A 128 -14.09 0.21 1.07
C ILE A 128 -15.46 -0.25 0.58
N ALA A 129 -15.96 -1.39 1.06
CA ALA A 129 -17.26 -1.94 0.65
C ALA A 129 -18.44 -1.06 1.10
N ASP A 130 -18.30 -0.33 2.21
CA ASP A 130 -19.33 0.58 2.76
C ASP A 130 -19.34 1.96 2.09
N ILE A 131 -18.32 2.30 1.32
CA ILE A 131 -18.21 3.62 0.65
C ILE A 131 -18.89 3.56 -0.73
N PRO A 132 -19.82 4.49 -1.04
CA PRO A 132 -20.39 4.60 -2.38
C PRO A 132 -19.31 4.78 -3.44
N GLY A 133 -19.24 3.84 -4.37
CA GLY A 133 -18.22 3.84 -5.43
C GLY A 133 -16.88 3.21 -5.03
N GLY A 134 -16.74 2.70 -3.82
CA GLY A 134 -15.57 1.92 -3.41
C GLY A 134 -15.54 0.58 -4.15
N GLU A 135 -14.52 0.32 -4.96
CA GLU A 135 -14.41 -0.85 -5.83
C GLU A 135 -13.52 -1.95 -5.25
N GLY A 136 -12.44 -1.57 -4.55
CA GLY A 136 -11.49 -2.54 -4.00
C GLY A 136 -10.13 -1.92 -3.69
N PHE A 137 -9.14 -2.80 -3.61
CA PHE A 137 -7.76 -2.41 -3.32
C PHE A 137 -6.76 -3.26 -4.13
N TYR A 138 -5.52 -2.77 -4.21
CA TYR A 138 -4.35 -3.54 -4.62
C TYR A 138 -3.38 -3.61 -3.45
N TYR A 139 -2.98 -4.84 -3.08
CA TYR A 139 -1.95 -5.04 -2.08
C TYR A 139 -0.58 -4.80 -2.70
N TRP A 140 0.23 -3.92 -2.10
CA TRP A 140 1.56 -3.60 -2.60
C TRP A 140 2.58 -4.67 -2.22
N GLU A 141 3.30 -5.19 -3.20
CA GLU A 141 4.36 -6.20 -3.05
C GLU A 141 3.91 -7.44 -2.22
N PRO A 142 2.80 -8.09 -2.58
CA PRO A 142 2.19 -9.13 -1.74
C PRO A 142 3.06 -10.37 -1.57
N SER A 143 3.98 -10.64 -2.48
CA SER A 143 4.82 -11.84 -2.54
C SER A 143 6.32 -11.56 -2.55
N TRP A 144 6.74 -10.36 -2.19
CA TRP A 144 8.16 -10.00 -2.16
C TRP A 144 8.83 -10.56 -0.90
N ILE A 145 8.87 -11.89 -0.80
CA ILE A 145 9.58 -12.62 0.27
C ILE A 145 11.09 -12.43 0.13
N PRO A 146 11.85 -12.50 1.24
CA PRO A 146 13.30 -12.42 1.18
C PRO A 146 13.88 -13.68 0.52
N VAL A 147 14.61 -13.47 -0.57
CA VAL A 147 15.39 -14.49 -1.24
C VAL A 147 16.78 -13.93 -1.56
N PRO A 148 17.82 -14.78 -1.66
CA PRO A 148 19.16 -14.30 -1.98
C PRO A 148 19.17 -13.43 -3.26
N GLY A 149 19.74 -12.21 -3.15
CA GLY A 149 19.83 -11.27 -4.26
C GLY A 149 18.55 -10.47 -4.55
N CYS A 150 17.48 -10.62 -3.77
CA CYS A 150 16.32 -9.75 -3.91
C CYS A 150 16.65 -8.32 -3.44
N GLY A 151 15.99 -7.35 -4.04
CA GLY A 151 16.15 -5.95 -3.70
C GLY A 151 15.28 -5.05 -4.56
N TRP A 152 15.28 -3.79 -4.23
CA TRP A 152 14.53 -2.73 -4.91
C TRP A 152 14.90 -2.60 -6.39
N ALA A 153 16.19 -2.78 -6.71
CA ALA A 153 16.71 -2.59 -8.03
C ALA A 153 17.93 -3.50 -8.30
N THR A 154 18.25 -3.65 -9.55
CA THR A 154 19.48 -4.35 -9.96
C THR A 154 20.74 -3.58 -9.55
N GLU A 155 21.87 -4.26 -9.42
CA GLU A 155 23.15 -3.60 -9.14
C GLU A 155 23.48 -2.49 -10.16
N ALA A 156 23.14 -2.69 -11.43
CA ALA A 156 23.35 -1.71 -12.48
C ALA A 156 22.49 -0.45 -12.27
N ALA A 157 21.23 -0.63 -11.83
CA ALA A 157 20.35 0.49 -11.53
C ALA A 157 20.80 1.26 -10.30
N LEU A 158 21.23 0.57 -9.23
CA LEU A 158 21.79 1.19 -8.02
C LEU A 158 23.06 1.99 -8.34
N ALA A 159 23.94 1.45 -9.19
CA ALA A 159 25.12 2.16 -9.65
C ALA A 159 24.77 3.42 -10.46
N TYR A 160 23.74 3.36 -11.30
CA TYR A 160 23.26 4.49 -12.09
C TYR A 160 22.68 5.61 -11.21
N THR A 161 21.91 5.27 -10.18
CA THR A 161 21.33 6.26 -9.25
C THR A 161 22.34 6.77 -8.21
N GLY A 162 23.51 6.15 -8.11
CA GLY A 162 24.54 6.49 -7.12
C GLY A 162 24.25 5.93 -5.72
N GLU A 163 23.25 5.07 -5.58
CA GLU A 163 22.96 4.39 -4.33
C GLU A 163 24.05 3.36 -4.01
N LYS A 164 24.49 3.35 -2.76
CA LYS A 164 25.54 2.43 -2.29
C LYS A 164 24.94 1.28 -1.50
N GLY A 165 25.41 0.11 -1.80
CA GLY A 165 25.10 -1.11 -1.05
C GLY A 165 24.24 -2.11 -1.83
N PRO A 166 24.25 -3.36 -1.39
CA PRO A 166 23.35 -4.36 -1.93
C PRO A 166 21.90 -3.91 -1.69
N GLY A 167 21.06 -4.04 -2.69
CA GLY A 167 19.64 -3.93 -2.50
C GLY A 167 19.21 -4.95 -1.44
N GLY A 168 18.36 -4.54 -0.54
CA GLY A 168 17.69 -5.41 0.40
C GLY A 168 16.20 -5.41 0.14
N ASN A 169 15.47 -6.31 0.77
CA ASN A 169 14.02 -6.29 0.72
C ASN A 169 13.45 -5.53 1.92
N GLU A 170 13.26 -4.23 1.76
CA GLU A 170 12.68 -3.38 2.79
C GLU A 170 11.21 -3.72 3.09
N TRP A 171 10.54 -4.39 2.15
CA TRP A 171 9.11 -4.72 2.23
C TRP A 171 8.83 -6.12 2.80
N ALA A 172 9.88 -6.89 3.11
CA ALA A 172 9.75 -8.30 3.50
C ALA A 172 8.77 -8.54 4.65
N ASN A 173 8.71 -7.65 5.64
CA ASN A 173 7.79 -7.76 6.78
C ASN A 173 6.35 -7.30 6.46
N GLN A 174 6.06 -6.88 5.25
CA GLN A 174 4.75 -6.39 4.81
C GLN A 174 4.11 -7.26 3.73
N THR A 175 4.71 -8.38 3.37
CA THR A 175 4.15 -9.33 2.38
C THR A 175 2.96 -10.11 2.96
N LEU A 176 2.24 -10.84 2.10
CA LEU A 176 1.18 -11.77 2.50
C LEU A 176 1.70 -13.18 2.75
N PHE A 177 3.01 -13.33 2.83
CA PHE A 177 3.73 -14.56 3.15
C PHE A 177 4.75 -14.28 4.25
N ASP A 178 4.98 -15.25 5.14
CA ASP A 178 6.05 -15.11 6.13
C ASP A 178 7.44 -15.35 5.48
N TYR A 179 8.51 -15.18 6.26
CA TYR A 179 9.88 -15.32 5.77
C TYR A 179 10.25 -16.73 5.30
N ASP A 180 9.43 -17.72 5.64
CA ASP A 180 9.58 -19.10 5.19
C ASP A 180 8.68 -19.41 3.97
N GLY A 181 7.95 -18.40 3.45
CA GLY A 181 7.07 -18.52 2.29
C GLY A 181 5.69 -19.11 2.60
N ASN A 182 5.31 -19.24 3.87
CA ASN A 182 3.99 -19.71 4.24
C ASN A 182 2.96 -18.58 4.13
N ALA A 183 1.78 -18.89 3.58
CA ALA A 183 0.68 -17.95 3.49
C ALA A 183 0.22 -17.44 4.86
N LEU A 184 0.03 -16.13 4.98
CA LEU A 184 -0.42 -15.48 6.21
C LEU A 184 -1.97 -15.48 6.32
N PRO A 185 -2.52 -15.36 7.55
CA PRO A 185 -3.96 -15.29 7.77
C PRO A 185 -4.69 -14.23 6.95
N ALA A 186 -4.04 -13.11 6.64
CA ALA A 186 -4.60 -12.05 5.79
C ALA A 186 -5.05 -12.56 4.41
N LEU A 187 -4.35 -13.54 3.82
CA LEU A 187 -4.78 -14.16 2.56
C LEU A 187 -6.12 -14.89 2.67
N ALA A 188 -6.37 -15.55 3.82
CA ALA A 188 -7.66 -16.19 4.05
C ALA A 188 -8.77 -15.15 4.23
N VAL A 189 -8.49 -14.06 4.94
CA VAL A 189 -9.42 -12.92 5.08
C VAL A 189 -9.79 -12.34 3.73
N ILE A 190 -8.80 -12.10 2.85
CA ILE A 190 -9.04 -11.58 1.49
C ILE A 190 -9.87 -12.56 0.66
N ARG A 191 -9.53 -13.85 0.67
CA ARG A 191 -10.24 -14.89 -0.07
C ARG A 191 -11.70 -15.03 0.36
N ASP A 192 -11.95 -14.97 1.65
CA ASP A 192 -13.26 -15.29 2.25
C ASP A 192 -14.14 -14.04 2.38
N PHE A 193 -13.66 -12.87 1.97
CA PHE A 193 -14.42 -11.64 2.00
C PHE A 193 -15.54 -11.67 0.96
N ASN A 194 -16.78 -11.60 1.43
CA ASN A 194 -17.97 -11.52 0.59
C ASN A 194 -18.58 -10.11 0.71
N ARG A 195 -18.75 -9.45 -0.41
CA ARG A 195 -19.48 -8.18 -0.52
C ARG A 195 -20.97 -8.39 -0.40
#